data_eafa0ff45e30f7409594245a45bb9aa9
#
_entry.id   eafa0ff45e30f7409594245a45bb9aa9
#
_cell.length_a   1.000
_cell.length_b   1.000
_cell.length_c   1.000
_cell.angle_alpha   90.00
_cell.angle_beta   90.00
_cell.angle_gamma   90.00
#
_symmetry.space_group_name_H-M   'P 1'
#
loop_
_entity.id
_entity.type
_entity.pdbx_description
1 polymer ?
#
loop_
_entity_poly.entity_id
_entity_poly.type
_entity_poly.pdbx_seq_one_letter_code
_entity_poly.pdbx_strand_id
1 'polypeptide(L)'
;MQLKPLPGLAFGSLTGSGASGAAGQPILNNNAAITENMNQAAFAINQILGEGIENVQVRIANDFAGTDGDHYEVVNPYEGDLISNANLFISQYCAAKELDFASIALADMERFLRAGLTHLYSFSLTREVRTVPAEEDGDEDTTEIWYIYTIRYNGEAYFADTIFALTDKQKNLAKNYAENLSLFLGDGLFQYATSTNTITALGDVRFTDGETEVIYFNQLDERYANQPYGTDHIGGYGCGPTSMAIVVSSLTGKTVDPAQMARWAYEHGYWCSKSGSYHTLIPGAAQAWGLSVEGCTASEPQRILDALADGKLVVALMTKGHFTKSGHFIVLRGVQDEKILVADPASYRRSQKVWDLSIILNEASRRAGAGGPFWIIG
;
A
#
# COMPACT_ATOMS: atom_id res chain seq x y z
N MET A 1 22.63 0.64 -20.85
CA MET A 1 22.33 2.08 -20.65
C MET A 1 22.44 2.33 -19.16
N GLN A 2 23.48 3.06 -18.70
CA GLN A 2 23.64 3.32 -17.27
C GLN A 2 22.50 4.27 -16.83
N LEU A 3 21.70 3.79 -15.85
CA LEU A 3 20.73 4.62 -15.16
C LEU A 3 21.45 5.81 -14.53
N LYS A 4 21.09 7.03 -14.93
CA LYS A 4 21.55 8.20 -14.21
C LYS A 4 20.93 8.16 -12.83
N PRO A 5 21.70 8.23 -11.73
CA PRO A 5 21.13 8.30 -10.40
C PRO A 5 20.21 9.51 -10.29
N LEU A 6 19.13 9.38 -9.55
CA LEU A 6 18.24 10.49 -9.22
C LEU A 6 19.06 11.59 -8.53
N PRO A 7 19.06 12.83 -9.04
CA PRO A 7 19.73 13.93 -8.35
C PRO A 7 19.14 14.08 -6.93
N GLY A 8 19.99 14.13 -5.92
CA GLY A 8 19.58 14.30 -4.54
C GLY A 8 19.18 13.02 -3.79
N LEU A 9 18.97 11.89 -4.46
CA LEU A 9 18.87 10.59 -3.81
C LEU A 9 20.26 9.98 -3.73
N ALA A 10 20.86 9.99 -2.54
CA ALA A 10 22.06 9.21 -2.28
C ALA A 10 21.68 7.74 -2.26
N PHE A 11 21.70 7.09 -3.42
CA PHE A 11 21.76 5.64 -3.45
C PHE A 11 23.09 5.26 -2.79
N GLY A 12 23.02 4.73 -1.60
CA GLY A 12 24.14 4.00 -1.05
C GLY A 12 24.58 2.99 -2.09
N SER A 13 25.71 3.31 -2.71
CA SER A 13 26.40 2.57 -3.76
C SER A 13 25.80 1.22 -4.14
N LEU A 14 24.99 1.16 -5.19
CA LEU A 14 24.71 -0.07 -5.92
C LEU A 14 25.96 -0.59 -6.69
N THR A 15 27.06 0.17 -6.67
CA THR A 15 28.39 -0.22 -7.14
C THR A 15 29.29 -0.38 -5.94
N GLY A 16 29.03 -1.38 -5.09
CA GLY A 16 29.89 -1.68 -3.96
C GLY A 16 31.16 -2.34 -4.43
N SER A 17 32.27 -1.70 -4.20
CA SER A 17 33.52 -2.37 -3.99
C SER A 17 33.52 -2.92 -2.55
N GLY A 18 33.37 -4.25 -2.42
CA GLY A 18 33.96 -5.02 -1.32
C GLY A 18 33.58 -4.63 0.09
N ALA A 19 32.31 -4.66 0.44
CA ALA A 19 31.91 -4.99 1.80
C ALA A 19 30.89 -6.14 1.68
N SER A 20 31.13 -7.22 2.38
CA SER A 20 30.17 -8.30 2.60
C SER A 20 28.99 -7.74 3.43
N GLY A 21 28.21 -6.86 2.83
CA GLY A 21 26.94 -6.40 3.35
C GLY A 21 25.92 -7.49 3.05
N ALA A 22 25.20 -7.94 4.05
CA ALA A 22 24.14 -8.92 3.91
C ALA A 22 23.22 -8.54 2.75
N ALA A 23 23.04 -9.47 1.81
CA ALA A 23 22.05 -9.31 0.74
C ALA A 23 20.70 -9.05 1.41
N GLY A 24 20.00 -8.00 0.98
CA GLY A 24 18.67 -7.69 1.49
C GLY A 24 18.57 -6.54 2.47
N GLN A 25 19.64 -5.81 2.76
CA GLN A 25 19.53 -4.57 3.53
C GLN A 25 18.64 -3.57 2.78
N PRO A 26 17.60 -3.01 3.41
CA PRO A 26 16.76 -1.99 2.78
C PRO A 26 17.61 -0.78 2.44
N ILE A 27 17.40 -0.22 1.25
CA ILE A 27 18.03 1.05 0.87
C ILE A 27 17.33 2.15 1.66
N LEU A 28 17.88 2.47 2.83
CA LEU A 28 17.43 3.61 3.61
C LEU A 28 18.15 4.86 3.11
N ASN A 29 17.41 5.83 2.66
CA ASN A 29 17.95 7.13 2.39
C ASN A 29 18.16 7.85 3.75
N ASN A 30 19.41 8.13 4.08
CA ASN A 30 19.75 8.84 5.32
C ASN A 30 19.40 10.34 5.26
N ASN A 31 18.86 10.83 4.16
CA ASN A 31 18.43 12.22 4.02
C ASN A 31 16.96 12.39 4.42
N ALA A 32 16.72 12.62 5.72
CA ALA A 32 15.40 12.81 6.29
C ALA A 32 14.60 13.94 5.60
N ALA A 33 15.27 15.02 5.18
CA ALA A 33 14.58 16.14 4.52
C ALA A 33 14.05 15.77 3.13
N ILE A 34 14.79 14.96 2.36
CA ILE A 34 14.30 14.47 1.05
C ILE A 34 13.13 13.53 1.27
N THR A 35 13.21 12.63 2.25
CA THR A 35 12.12 11.70 2.59
C THR A 35 10.87 12.46 3.00
N GLU A 36 11.00 13.48 3.83
CA GLU A 36 9.88 14.33 4.26
C GLU A 36 9.24 15.07 3.10
N ASN A 37 10.03 15.72 2.24
CA ASN A 37 9.51 16.41 1.05
C ASN A 37 8.79 15.46 0.09
N MET A 38 9.31 14.25 -0.09
CA MET A 38 8.69 13.24 -0.95
C MET A 38 7.37 12.74 -0.36
N ASN A 39 7.32 12.50 0.95
CA ASN A 39 6.09 12.10 1.63
C ASN A 39 5.02 13.19 1.55
N GLN A 40 5.38 14.45 1.76
CA GLN A 40 4.47 15.59 1.62
C GLN A 40 3.96 15.74 0.20
N ALA A 41 4.84 15.59 -0.80
CA ALA A 41 4.47 15.64 -2.21
C ALA A 41 3.50 14.49 -2.56
N ALA A 42 3.84 13.26 -2.20
CA ALA A 42 2.98 12.10 -2.46
C ALA A 42 1.62 12.23 -1.77
N PHE A 43 1.59 12.73 -0.53
CA PHE A 43 0.36 12.98 0.20
C PHE A 43 -0.55 13.99 -0.53
N ALA A 44 -0.01 15.16 -0.87
CA ALA A 44 -0.78 16.22 -1.53
C ALA A 44 -1.31 15.77 -2.90
N ILE A 45 -0.47 15.08 -3.69
CA ILE A 45 -0.86 14.57 -5.00
C ILE A 45 -1.93 13.49 -4.88
N ASN A 46 -1.82 12.57 -3.92
CA ASN A 46 -2.84 11.55 -3.70
C ASN A 46 -4.20 12.14 -3.33
N GLN A 47 -4.22 13.21 -2.54
CA GLN A 47 -5.47 13.91 -2.21
C GLN A 47 -6.12 14.49 -3.47
N ILE A 48 -5.36 15.19 -4.32
CA ILE A 48 -5.89 15.80 -5.54
C ILE A 48 -6.36 14.71 -6.53
N LEU A 49 -5.65 13.60 -6.65
CA LEU A 49 -6.10 12.46 -7.45
C LEU A 49 -7.41 11.87 -6.92
N GLY A 50 -7.56 11.78 -5.59
CA GLY A 50 -8.81 11.38 -4.95
C GLY A 50 -9.98 12.33 -5.28
N GLU A 51 -9.77 13.64 -5.22
CA GLU A 51 -10.75 14.65 -5.67
C GLU A 51 -11.17 14.42 -7.14
N GLY A 52 -10.23 14.01 -7.99
CA GLY A 52 -10.49 13.66 -9.39
C GLY A 52 -11.43 12.47 -9.55
N ILE A 53 -11.28 11.44 -8.70
CA ILE A 53 -12.18 10.29 -8.67
C ILE A 53 -13.59 10.69 -8.20
N GLU A 54 -13.69 11.50 -7.14
CA GLU A 54 -14.98 12.02 -6.69
C GLU A 54 -15.69 12.80 -7.79
N ASN A 55 -14.95 13.65 -8.52
CA ASN A 55 -15.50 14.42 -9.63
C ASN A 55 -16.04 13.53 -10.77
N VAL A 56 -15.34 12.44 -11.12
CA VAL A 56 -15.83 11.54 -12.16
C VAL A 56 -17.05 10.76 -11.69
N GLN A 57 -17.12 10.40 -10.41
CA GLN A 57 -18.31 9.73 -9.84
C GLN A 57 -19.54 10.65 -9.91
N VAL A 58 -19.39 11.95 -9.61
CA VAL A 58 -20.47 12.93 -9.79
C VAL A 58 -20.92 13.02 -11.26
N ARG A 59 -19.99 13.01 -12.20
CA ARG A 59 -20.29 13.01 -13.64
C ARG A 59 -21.03 11.75 -14.06
N ILE A 60 -20.66 10.58 -13.52
CA ILE A 60 -21.35 9.31 -13.75
C ILE A 60 -22.79 9.40 -13.24
N ALA A 61 -23.01 9.86 -12.02
CA ALA A 61 -24.34 10.00 -11.45
C ALA A 61 -25.24 10.92 -12.30
N ASN A 62 -24.67 12.02 -12.82
CA ASN A 62 -25.40 12.94 -13.71
C ASN A 62 -25.69 12.32 -15.09
N ASP A 63 -24.77 11.52 -15.63
CA ASP A 63 -24.96 10.82 -16.89
C ASP A 63 -26.07 9.77 -16.75
N PHE A 64 -26.02 8.96 -15.69
CA PHE A 64 -27.05 7.96 -15.40
C PHE A 64 -28.44 8.55 -15.25
N ALA A 65 -28.57 9.71 -14.62
CA ALA A 65 -29.87 10.38 -14.44
C ALA A 65 -30.55 10.75 -15.78
N GLY A 66 -29.83 10.76 -16.88
CA GLY A 66 -30.35 10.98 -18.24
C GLY A 66 -30.66 9.69 -19.03
N THR A 67 -30.49 8.52 -18.44
CA THR A 67 -30.65 7.22 -19.09
C THR A 67 -32.03 6.59 -18.83
N ASP A 68 -32.29 5.44 -19.48
CA ASP A 68 -33.47 4.57 -19.26
C ASP A 68 -33.15 3.44 -18.25
N GLY A 69 -32.06 3.54 -17.52
CA GLY A 69 -31.59 2.49 -16.62
C GLY A 69 -32.33 2.43 -15.29
N ASP A 70 -32.57 1.22 -14.81
CA ASP A 70 -33.12 0.99 -13.47
C ASP A 70 -32.02 1.11 -12.40
N HIS A 71 -30.80 0.65 -12.74
CA HIS A 71 -29.65 0.60 -11.84
C HIS A 71 -28.36 0.96 -12.55
N TYR A 72 -27.36 1.40 -11.75
CA TYR A 72 -26.00 1.53 -12.25
C TYR A 72 -24.97 0.98 -11.25
N GLU A 73 -23.84 0.57 -11.79
CA GLU A 73 -22.67 0.10 -11.06
C GLU A 73 -21.45 0.90 -11.51
N VAL A 74 -20.60 1.30 -10.57
CA VAL A 74 -19.33 1.98 -10.86
C VAL A 74 -18.18 1.02 -10.59
N VAL A 75 -17.49 0.65 -11.66
CA VAL A 75 -16.23 -0.11 -11.59
C VAL A 75 -15.08 0.87 -11.55
N ASN A 76 -14.40 0.95 -10.40
CA ASN A 76 -13.21 1.77 -10.23
C ASN A 76 -11.96 0.88 -10.10
N PRO A 77 -11.21 0.62 -11.19
CA PRO A 77 -10.01 -0.21 -11.12
C PRO A 77 -8.84 0.49 -10.39
N TYR A 78 -8.98 1.78 -10.08
CA TYR A 78 -7.98 2.60 -9.36
C TYR A 78 -8.33 2.79 -7.89
N GLU A 79 -9.39 2.15 -7.41
CA GLU A 79 -9.70 2.14 -5.99
C GLU A 79 -8.55 1.50 -5.24
N GLY A 80 -7.78 2.33 -4.58
CA GLY A 80 -6.56 1.94 -3.93
C GLY A 80 -5.26 2.06 -4.77
N ASP A 81 -5.23 2.52 -6.04
CA ASP A 81 -4.00 2.63 -6.87
C ASP A 81 -3.55 4.09 -7.14
N LEU A 82 -3.78 4.97 -6.18
CA LEU A 82 -3.41 6.37 -6.33
C LEU A 82 -1.89 6.59 -6.25
N ILE A 83 -1.16 5.75 -5.53
CA ILE A 83 0.28 5.93 -5.29
C ILE A 83 1.10 5.78 -6.57
N SER A 84 0.83 4.76 -7.39
CA SER A 84 1.53 4.59 -8.68
C SER A 84 1.33 5.81 -9.59
N ASN A 85 0.10 6.34 -9.63
CA ASN A 85 -0.23 7.52 -10.39
C ASN A 85 0.45 8.78 -9.84
N ALA A 86 0.52 8.92 -8.51
CA ALA A 86 1.22 10.01 -7.85
C ALA A 86 2.73 9.95 -8.12
N ASN A 87 3.35 8.78 -7.99
CA ASN A 87 4.77 8.57 -8.26
C ASN A 87 5.12 8.95 -9.70
N LEU A 88 4.28 8.55 -10.65
CA LEU A 88 4.49 8.88 -12.05
C LEU A 88 4.33 10.38 -12.31
N PHE A 89 3.30 11.02 -11.76
CA PHE A 89 3.08 12.47 -11.91
C PHE A 89 4.24 13.29 -11.33
N ILE A 90 4.70 12.96 -10.11
CA ILE A 90 5.86 13.62 -9.49
C ILE A 90 7.10 13.46 -10.36
N SER A 91 7.30 12.28 -10.92
CA SER A 91 8.44 11.98 -11.78
C SER A 91 8.37 12.72 -13.11
N GLN A 92 7.20 12.87 -13.69
CA GLN A 92 6.98 13.67 -14.91
C GLN A 92 7.23 15.16 -14.65
N TYR A 93 6.75 15.67 -13.51
CA TYR A 93 7.02 17.04 -13.09
C TYR A 93 8.52 17.30 -12.93
N CYS A 94 9.24 16.43 -12.24
CA CYS A 94 10.68 16.54 -12.06
C CYS A 94 11.44 16.46 -13.40
N ALA A 95 11.05 15.54 -14.28
CA ALA A 95 11.66 15.40 -15.60
C ALA A 95 11.41 16.64 -16.49
N ALA A 96 10.22 17.24 -16.40
CA ALA A 96 9.87 18.46 -17.15
C ALA A 96 10.67 19.67 -16.70
N LYS A 97 10.92 19.78 -15.40
CA LYS A 97 11.58 20.93 -14.78
C LYS A 97 13.09 20.75 -14.59
N GLU A 98 13.63 19.59 -14.96
CA GLU A 98 15.04 19.23 -14.71
C GLU A 98 15.43 19.35 -13.22
N LEU A 99 14.48 19.05 -12.34
CA LEU A 99 14.63 19.15 -10.89
C LEU A 99 15.02 17.81 -10.26
N ASP A 100 15.70 17.90 -9.14
CA ASP A 100 15.78 16.82 -8.18
C ASP A 100 14.61 16.85 -7.19
N PHE A 101 14.44 15.75 -6.44
CA PHE A 101 13.34 15.64 -5.46
C PHE A 101 13.49 16.57 -4.25
N ALA A 102 14.71 17.05 -3.97
CA ALA A 102 14.95 18.02 -2.91
C ALA A 102 14.45 19.42 -3.29
N SER A 103 14.32 19.69 -4.60
CA SER A 103 13.96 20.99 -5.17
C SER A 103 12.52 21.08 -5.64
N ILE A 104 11.64 20.14 -5.23
CA ILE A 104 10.23 20.17 -5.59
C ILE A 104 9.54 21.37 -4.94
N ALA A 105 8.93 22.21 -5.77
CA ALA A 105 8.01 23.25 -5.32
C ALA A 105 6.59 22.69 -5.24
N LEU A 106 6.16 22.25 -4.05
CA LEU A 106 4.89 21.57 -3.83
C LEU A 106 3.69 22.36 -4.42
N ALA A 107 3.59 23.64 -4.11
CA ALA A 107 2.49 24.47 -4.60
C ALA A 107 2.46 24.62 -6.15
N ASP A 108 3.62 24.60 -6.82
CA ASP A 108 3.69 24.63 -8.30
C ASP A 108 3.23 23.29 -8.87
N MET A 109 3.62 22.19 -8.25
CA MET A 109 3.23 20.83 -8.64
C MET A 109 1.72 20.60 -8.48
N GLU A 110 1.15 20.98 -7.32
CA GLU A 110 -0.29 20.95 -7.08
C GLU A 110 -1.07 21.78 -8.09
N ARG A 111 -0.59 22.97 -8.42
CA ARG A 111 -1.22 23.84 -9.42
C ARG A 111 -1.32 23.15 -10.79
N PHE A 112 -0.27 22.47 -11.24
CA PHE A 112 -0.31 21.72 -12.49
C PHE A 112 -1.31 20.57 -12.45
N LEU A 113 -1.34 19.83 -11.36
CA LEU A 113 -2.27 18.70 -11.21
C LEU A 113 -3.72 19.19 -11.19
N ARG A 114 -4.02 20.23 -10.42
CA ARG A 114 -5.37 20.82 -10.34
C ARG A 114 -5.84 21.40 -11.68
N ALA A 115 -4.95 21.99 -12.46
CA ALA A 115 -5.28 22.47 -13.81
C ALA A 115 -5.72 21.34 -14.76
N GLY A 116 -5.21 20.12 -14.55
CA GLY A 116 -5.56 18.93 -15.31
C GLY A 116 -6.71 18.10 -14.73
N LEU A 117 -7.24 18.45 -13.57
CA LEU A 117 -8.11 17.59 -12.77
C LEU A 117 -9.33 17.05 -13.54
N THR A 118 -9.96 17.88 -14.36
CA THR A 118 -11.13 17.50 -15.17
C THR A 118 -10.82 16.51 -16.30
N HIS A 119 -9.55 16.42 -16.69
CA HIS A 119 -9.07 15.53 -17.75
C HIS A 119 -8.44 14.24 -17.24
N LEU A 120 -8.19 14.15 -15.92
CA LEU A 120 -7.53 12.99 -15.32
C LEU A 120 -8.30 11.71 -15.47
N TYR A 121 -9.62 11.80 -15.29
CA TYR A 121 -10.50 10.65 -15.29
C TYR A 121 -11.59 10.80 -16.35
N SER A 122 -11.86 9.72 -17.04
CA SER A 122 -13.01 9.50 -17.89
C SER A 122 -13.71 8.22 -17.48
N PHE A 123 -14.81 7.90 -18.12
CA PHE A 123 -15.48 6.61 -17.94
C PHE A 123 -15.92 6.06 -19.29
N SER A 124 -16.03 4.74 -19.35
CA SER A 124 -16.72 4.02 -20.41
C SER A 124 -18.00 3.42 -19.83
N LEU A 125 -18.99 3.25 -20.70
CA LEU A 125 -20.32 2.78 -20.35
C LEU A 125 -20.63 1.49 -21.08
N THR A 126 -21.19 0.50 -20.35
CA THR A 126 -21.79 -0.71 -20.90
C THR A 126 -23.21 -0.83 -20.39
N ARG A 127 -24.16 -1.07 -21.29
CA ARG A 127 -25.58 -1.33 -20.94
C ARG A 127 -25.82 -2.84 -20.94
N GLU A 128 -26.37 -3.35 -19.85
CA GLU A 128 -26.74 -4.75 -19.68
C GLU A 128 -28.21 -4.85 -19.37
N VAL A 129 -28.86 -5.93 -19.84
CA VAL A 129 -30.21 -6.29 -19.44
C VAL A 129 -30.09 -7.56 -18.62
N ARG A 130 -30.49 -7.48 -17.35
CA ARG A 130 -30.44 -8.61 -16.40
C ARG A 130 -31.84 -9.14 -16.16
N THR A 131 -32.03 -10.47 -16.19
CA THR A 131 -33.27 -11.12 -15.83
C THR A 131 -33.32 -11.27 -14.32
N VAL A 132 -34.40 -10.80 -13.71
CA VAL A 132 -34.71 -10.99 -12.30
C VAL A 132 -35.77 -12.08 -12.19
N PRO A 133 -35.44 -13.25 -11.60
CA PRO A 133 -36.39 -14.34 -11.42
C PRO A 133 -37.59 -13.91 -10.58
N ALA A 134 -38.77 -14.41 -10.92
CA ALA A 134 -39.98 -14.20 -10.14
C ALA A 134 -39.81 -14.78 -8.72
N GLU A 135 -40.31 -14.08 -7.69
CA GLU A 135 -40.27 -14.53 -6.30
C GLU A 135 -41.33 -15.58 -5.96
N GLU A 136 -42.43 -15.63 -6.72
CA GLU A 136 -43.51 -16.58 -6.50
C GLU A 136 -43.71 -17.51 -7.72
N ASP A 137 -44.09 -18.80 -7.45
CA ASP A 137 -44.40 -19.80 -8.47
C ASP A 137 -45.62 -19.37 -9.28
N GLY A 138 -45.39 -19.00 -10.53
CA GLY A 138 -46.46 -18.62 -11.48
C GLY A 138 -46.37 -17.19 -12.00
N ASP A 139 -45.49 -16.38 -11.44
CA ASP A 139 -45.18 -15.04 -11.95
C ASP A 139 -44.12 -15.10 -13.07
N GLU A 140 -44.14 -14.12 -13.95
CA GLU A 140 -43.16 -14.01 -15.04
C GLU A 140 -41.90 -13.30 -14.54
N ASP A 141 -40.74 -13.78 -15.02
CA ASP A 141 -39.45 -13.11 -14.80
C ASP A 141 -39.50 -11.68 -15.33
N THR A 142 -38.93 -10.76 -14.57
CA THR A 142 -38.81 -9.36 -14.99
C THR A 142 -37.42 -9.07 -15.54
N THR A 143 -37.23 -7.94 -16.21
CA THR A 143 -35.92 -7.50 -16.68
C THR A 143 -35.59 -6.14 -16.13
N GLU A 144 -34.32 -5.97 -15.74
CA GLU A 144 -33.78 -4.71 -15.29
C GLU A 144 -32.67 -4.24 -16.24
N ILE A 145 -32.62 -2.94 -16.46
CA ILE A 145 -31.60 -2.30 -17.27
C ILE A 145 -30.51 -1.78 -16.35
N TRP A 146 -29.32 -2.33 -16.50
CA TRP A 146 -28.12 -1.95 -15.75
C TRP A 146 -27.13 -1.19 -16.61
N TYR A 147 -26.59 -0.10 -16.08
CA TYR A 147 -25.51 0.67 -16.67
C TYR A 147 -24.22 0.49 -15.88
N ILE A 148 -23.20 -0.11 -16.51
CA ILE A 148 -21.90 -0.37 -15.89
C ILE A 148 -20.93 0.72 -16.34
N TYR A 149 -20.56 1.60 -15.43
CA TYR A 149 -19.60 2.66 -15.64
C TYR A 149 -18.22 2.21 -15.19
N THR A 150 -17.26 2.16 -16.11
CA THR A 150 -15.86 1.83 -15.79
C THR A 150 -15.01 3.09 -15.86
N ILE A 151 -14.44 3.50 -14.72
CA ILE A 151 -13.53 4.65 -14.62
C ILE A 151 -12.20 4.33 -15.30
N ARG A 152 -11.63 5.32 -15.99
CA ARG A 152 -10.32 5.27 -16.66
C ARG A 152 -9.47 6.44 -16.22
N TYR A 153 -8.21 6.17 -15.89
CA TYR A 153 -7.20 7.19 -15.62
C TYR A 153 -6.45 7.55 -16.92
N ASN A 154 -6.47 8.82 -17.27
CA ASN A 154 -5.83 9.34 -18.47
C ASN A 154 -4.60 10.21 -18.15
N GLY A 155 -4.28 10.41 -16.87
CA GLY A 155 -3.33 11.40 -16.41
C GLY A 155 -1.91 11.16 -16.92
N GLU A 156 -1.50 9.90 -17.12
CA GLU A 156 -0.15 9.58 -17.60
C GLU A 156 0.15 10.29 -18.94
N ALA A 157 -0.68 10.06 -19.95
CA ALA A 157 -0.50 10.65 -21.25
C ALA A 157 -0.80 12.16 -21.23
N TYR A 158 -1.84 12.57 -20.51
CA TYR A 158 -2.26 13.97 -20.42
C TYR A 158 -1.14 14.87 -19.88
N PHE A 159 -0.50 14.49 -18.79
CA PHE A 159 0.61 15.27 -18.25
C PHE A 159 1.86 15.17 -19.10
N ALA A 160 2.22 13.97 -19.58
CA ALA A 160 3.40 13.80 -20.41
C ALA A 160 3.32 14.57 -21.72
N ASP A 161 2.17 14.49 -22.41
CA ASP A 161 2.04 14.97 -23.78
C ASP A 161 1.45 16.39 -23.86
N THR A 162 0.51 16.73 -22.98
CA THR A 162 -0.25 17.98 -23.08
C THR A 162 0.26 19.05 -22.13
N ILE A 163 0.46 18.71 -20.83
CA ILE A 163 0.83 19.72 -19.83
C ILE A 163 2.33 20.01 -19.85
N PHE A 164 3.15 18.95 -19.83
CA PHE A 164 4.61 19.10 -19.75
C PHE A 164 5.28 19.03 -21.13
N ALA A 165 4.59 18.52 -22.15
CA ALA A 165 5.10 18.33 -23.50
C ALA A 165 6.49 17.64 -23.51
N LEU A 166 6.59 16.52 -22.76
CA LEU A 166 7.83 15.82 -22.56
C LEU A 166 8.36 15.22 -23.86
N THR A 167 9.65 15.41 -24.10
CA THR A 167 10.36 14.66 -25.14
C THR A 167 10.44 13.18 -24.73
N ASP A 168 10.69 12.28 -25.72
CA ASP A 168 10.85 10.85 -25.46
C ASP A 168 11.95 10.57 -24.42
N LYS A 169 13.02 11.37 -24.42
CA LYS A 169 14.09 11.27 -23.42
C LYS A 169 13.59 11.61 -22.02
N GLN A 170 12.76 12.64 -21.88
CA GLN A 170 12.18 13.04 -20.60
C GLN A 170 11.11 12.04 -20.13
N LYS A 171 10.31 11.48 -21.05
CA LYS A 171 9.35 10.39 -20.70
C LYS A 171 10.07 9.15 -20.16
N ASN A 172 11.17 8.75 -20.81
CA ASN A 172 11.99 7.65 -20.32
C ASN A 172 12.63 7.97 -18.97
N LEU A 173 13.08 9.21 -18.76
CA LEU A 173 13.61 9.66 -17.49
C LEU A 173 12.54 9.65 -16.40
N ALA A 174 11.31 10.10 -16.70
CA ALA A 174 10.19 10.08 -15.77
C ALA A 174 9.81 8.65 -15.35
N LYS A 175 9.79 7.70 -16.30
CA LYS A 175 9.56 6.27 -15.97
C LYS A 175 10.63 5.71 -15.03
N ASN A 176 11.90 5.97 -15.33
CA ASN A 176 13.00 5.56 -14.44
C ASN A 176 12.90 6.20 -13.06
N TYR A 177 12.45 7.45 -12.99
CA TYR A 177 12.23 8.15 -11.74
C TYR A 177 11.06 7.52 -10.94
N ALA A 178 9.95 7.20 -11.61
CA ALA A 178 8.81 6.56 -10.98
C ALA A 178 9.14 5.16 -10.43
N GLU A 179 9.89 4.36 -11.19
CA GLU A 179 10.40 3.05 -10.73
C GLU A 179 11.27 3.19 -9.47
N ASN A 180 12.17 4.18 -9.44
CA ASN A 180 12.99 4.44 -8.26
C ASN A 180 12.16 4.95 -7.08
N LEU A 181 11.16 5.80 -7.30
CA LEU A 181 10.23 6.23 -6.27
C LEU A 181 9.43 5.07 -5.72
N SER A 182 8.93 4.17 -6.57
CA SER A 182 8.23 2.97 -6.14
C SER A 182 9.13 2.06 -5.30
N LEU A 183 10.41 1.93 -5.64
CA LEU A 183 11.38 1.19 -4.82
C LEU A 183 11.64 1.83 -3.45
N PHE A 184 11.54 3.15 -3.37
CA PHE A 184 11.80 3.91 -2.16
C PHE A 184 10.57 4.09 -1.27
N LEU A 185 9.46 4.56 -1.85
CA LEU A 185 8.20 4.83 -1.14
C LEU A 185 7.26 3.63 -1.12
N GLY A 186 7.47 2.68 -2.04
CA GLY A 186 6.51 1.65 -2.39
C GLY A 186 5.48 2.17 -3.40
N ASP A 187 4.87 1.25 -4.11
CA ASP A 187 3.66 1.46 -4.93
C ASP A 187 2.46 0.76 -4.30
N GLY A 188 2.62 0.44 -3.02
CA GLY A 188 1.70 -0.36 -2.26
C GLY A 188 0.48 0.39 -1.78
N LEU A 189 -0.59 -0.26 -1.95
CA LEU A 189 -1.94 0.17 -1.66
C LEU A 189 -2.55 -0.73 -0.63
N PHE A 190 -2.84 -0.15 0.51
CA PHE A 190 -3.47 -0.87 1.59
C PHE A 190 -4.80 -0.23 1.93
N GLN A 191 -5.84 -0.62 1.19
CA GLN A 191 -7.19 -0.41 1.63
C GLN A 191 -7.72 -1.70 2.27
N TYR A 192 -7.77 -1.72 3.57
CA TYR A 192 -8.89 -2.37 4.21
C TYR A 192 -10.06 -1.41 4.05
N ALA A 193 -10.91 -1.74 3.08
CA ALA A 193 -12.09 -0.98 2.75
C ALA A 193 -12.74 -0.40 4.00
N THR A 194 -13.18 0.81 3.91
CA THR A 194 -14.30 1.53 4.58
C THR A 194 -15.22 0.75 5.56
N SER A 195 -14.87 -0.46 5.94
CA SER A 195 -15.58 -1.23 6.94
C SER A 195 -15.30 -0.64 8.31
N THR A 196 -16.28 0.11 8.80
CA THR A 196 -16.41 0.53 10.19
C THR A 196 -16.69 -0.65 11.15
N ASN A 197 -16.50 -1.89 10.69
CA ASN A 197 -16.74 -3.07 11.51
C ASN A 197 -15.62 -3.21 12.52
N THR A 198 -15.84 -2.66 13.70
CA THR A 198 -15.03 -2.95 14.89
C THR A 198 -15.41 -4.33 15.43
N ILE A 199 -14.43 -5.01 16.01
CA ILE A 199 -14.67 -6.20 16.83
C ILE A 199 -14.55 -5.83 18.31
N THR A 200 -15.29 -6.54 19.16
CA THR A 200 -15.13 -6.41 20.61
C THR A 200 -13.66 -6.67 21.00
N ALA A 201 -13.18 -5.95 22.01
CA ALA A 201 -11.81 -6.10 22.49
C ALA A 201 -11.48 -7.57 22.78
N LEU A 202 -10.41 -8.07 22.11
CA LEU A 202 -9.97 -9.47 22.26
C LEU A 202 -9.27 -9.75 23.60
N GLY A 203 -8.97 -8.69 24.39
CA GLY A 203 -8.11 -8.81 25.56
C GLY A 203 -6.64 -8.98 25.17
N ASP A 204 -5.85 -9.54 26.07
CA ASP A 204 -4.43 -9.81 25.85
C ASP A 204 -4.25 -11.19 25.23
N VAL A 205 -4.19 -11.24 23.90
CA VAL A 205 -3.98 -12.48 23.15
C VAL A 205 -2.49 -12.69 22.93
N ARG A 206 -2.03 -13.91 23.23
CA ARG A 206 -0.65 -14.35 22.99
C ARG A 206 -0.66 -15.68 22.25
N PHE A 207 0.21 -15.81 21.26
CA PHE A 207 0.49 -17.06 20.58
C PHE A 207 1.80 -17.64 21.13
N THR A 208 1.75 -18.90 21.57
CA THR A 208 2.90 -19.62 22.17
C THR A 208 3.22 -20.91 21.41
N ASP A 209 2.68 -21.05 20.21
CA ASP A 209 2.80 -22.23 19.35
C ASP A 209 3.90 -22.10 18.28
N GLY A 210 4.73 -21.04 18.35
CA GLY A 210 5.97 -20.84 17.59
C GLY A 210 7.18 -20.77 18.53
N GLU A 211 8.37 -20.53 17.98
CA GLU A 211 9.62 -20.39 18.74
C GLU A 211 9.61 -19.12 19.63
N THR A 212 8.91 -18.08 19.19
CA THR A 212 8.76 -16.82 19.92
C THR A 212 7.32 -16.65 20.38
N GLU A 213 7.13 -16.27 21.65
CA GLU A 213 5.81 -15.84 22.13
C GLU A 213 5.42 -14.54 21.43
N VAL A 214 4.28 -14.54 20.74
CA VAL A 214 3.82 -13.39 19.97
C VAL A 214 2.64 -12.71 20.63
N ILE A 215 2.82 -11.43 20.98
CA ILE A 215 1.75 -10.54 21.45
C ILE A 215 0.92 -10.14 20.26
N TYR A 216 -0.37 -10.48 20.24
CA TYR A 216 -1.24 -10.24 19.13
C TYR A 216 -2.09 -8.98 19.33
N PHE A 217 -2.12 -8.15 18.29
CA PHE A 217 -3.02 -7.01 18.17
C PHE A 217 -3.89 -7.14 16.93
N ASN A 218 -5.11 -6.62 17.01
CA ASN A 218 -6.02 -6.57 15.87
C ASN A 218 -6.40 -5.12 15.58
N GLN A 219 -6.18 -4.65 14.34
CA GLN A 219 -6.50 -3.28 13.93
C GLN A 219 -8.00 -2.95 14.00
N LEU A 220 -8.87 -3.98 13.95
CA LEU A 220 -10.32 -3.83 14.04
C LEU A 220 -10.85 -3.87 15.49
N ASP A 221 -9.98 -4.16 16.45
CA ASP A 221 -10.34 -4.14 17.88
C ASP A 221 -10.85 -2.74 18.27
N GLU A 222 -11.99 -2.68 18.98
CA GLU A 222 -12.66 -1.43 19.36
C GLU A 222 -11.75 -0.44 20.11
N ARG A 223 -10.70 -0.94 20.77
CA ARG A 223 -9.69 -0.11 21.44
C ARG A 223 -8.86 0.71 20.46
N TYR A 224 -8.68 0.23 19.21
CA TYR A 224 -7.74 0.77 18.24
C TYR A 224 -8.41 1.23 16.94
N ALA A 225 -9.48 0.55 16.50
CA ALA A 225 -10.03 0.71 15.16
C ALA A 225 -10.37 2.17 14.80
N ASN A 226 -10.90 2.93 15.75
CA ASN A 226 -11.28 4.33 15.56
C ASN A 226 -10.19 5.32 15.95
N GLN A 227 -9.01 4.84 16.40
CA GLN A 227 -7.89 5.72 16.69
C GLN A 227 -7.29 6.28 15.40
N PRO A 228 -6.75 7.52 15.44
CA PRO A 228 -6.23 8.15 14.24
C PRO A 228 -4.95 7.50 13.73
N TYR A 229 -4.84 7.43 12.41
CA TYR A 229 -3.61 7.20 11.70
C TYR A 229 -3.49 8.26 10.60
N GLY A 230 -2.83 9.37 10.92
CA GLY A 230 -2.92 10.60 10.15
C GLY A 230 -4.36 11.16 10.16
N THR A 231 -4.91 11.42 8.99
CA THR A 231 -6.34 11.79 8.82
C THR A 231 -7.25 10.57 8.60
N ASP A 232 -6.66 9.38 8.54
CA ASP A 232 -7.36 8.10 8.45
C ASP A 232 -7.55 7.49 9.85
N HIS A 233 -8.03 6.26 9.93
CA HIS A 233 -8.17 5.51 11.16
C HIS A 233 -7.53 4.12 11.04
N ILE A 234 -7.08 3.57 12.18
CA ILE A 234 -6.35 2.30 12.23
C ILE A 234 -7.17 1.15 11.65
N GLY A 235 -8.46 1.06 11.94
CA GLY A 235 -9.32 -0.01 11.46
C GLY A 235 -9.33 -0.16 9.94
N GLY A 236 -9.27 0.95 9.20
CA GLY A 236 -9.23 0.94 7.75
C GLY A 236 -7.82 0.83 7.15
N TYR A 237 -6.84 1.44 7.80
CA TYR A 237 -5.54 1.70 7.17
C TYR A 237 -4.33 1.29 8.02
N GLY A 238 -4.54 0.69 9.18
CA GLY A 238 -3.52 0.46 10.19
C GLY A 238 -2.82 -0.90 10.15
N CYS A 239 -2.89 -1.68 9.07
CA CYS A 239 -2.26 -3.00 9.04
C CYS A 239 -0.73 -2.93 9.19
N GLY A 240 -0.08 -1.93 8.61
CA GLY A 240 1.36 -1.69 8.76
C GLY A 240 1.76 -1.43 10.22
N PRO A 241 1.25 -0.37 10.85
CA PRO A 241 1.57 -0.08 12.25
C PRO A 241 1.11 -1.20 13.20
N THR A 242 -0.02 -1.87 12.96
CA THR A 242 -0.44 -2.99 13.81
C THR A 242 0.50 -4.20 13.67
N SER A 243 0.96 -4.51 12.46
CA SER A 243 1.99 -5.55 12.27
C SER A 243 3.28 -5.21 13.01
N MET A 244 3.73 -3.95 12.93
CA MET A 244 4.93 -3.52 13.65
C MET A 244 4.74 -3.45 15.17
N ALA A 245 3.53 -3.13 15.65
CA ALA A 245 3.18 -3.23 17.06
C ALA A 245 3.30 -4.69 17.56
N ILE A 246 2.81 -5.66 16.80
CA ILE A 246 2.97 -7.10 17.07
C ILE A 246 4.47 -7.45 17.17
N VAL A 247 5.24 -7.12 16.13
CA VAL A 247 6.66 -7.47 16.04
C VAL A 247 7.47 -6.85 17.18
N VAL A 248 7.36 -5.53 17.35
CA VAL A 248 8.13 -4.79 18.37
C VAL A 248 7.79 -5.27 19.78
N SER A 249 6.50 -5.42 20.07
CA SER A 249 6.08 -5.89 21.40
C SER A 249 6.56 -7.30 21.70
N SER A 250 6.54 -8.19 20.71
CA SER A 250 6.97 -9.57 20.87
C SER A 250 8.47 -9.74 21.04
N LEU A 251 9.26 -8.98 20.25
CA LEU A 251 10.72 -9.16 20.22
C LEU A 251 11.47 -8.31 21.25
N THR A 252 10.90 -7.19 21.69
CA THR A 252 11.62 -6.28 22.61
C THR A 252 11.17 -6.40 24.07
N GLY A 253 10.06 -7.09 24.33
CA GLY A 253 9.43 -7.14 25.66
C GLY A 253 8.81 -5.81 26.10
N LYS A 254 8.79 -4.78 25.23
CA LYS A 254 8.14 -3.49 25.47
C LYS A 254 6.76 -3.51 24.82
N THR A 255 5.71 -3.24 25.56
CA THR A 255 4.38 -3.12 24.97
C THR A 255 4.25 -1.82 24.19
N VAL A 256 4.12 -1.94 22.86
CA VAL A 256 3.82 -0.86 21.94
C VAL A 256 2.53 -1.24 21.22
N ASP A 257 1.44 -0.59 21.58
CA ASP A 257 0.14 -0.91 20.98
C ASP A 257 -0.05 -0.29 19.57
N PRO A 258 -1.08 -0.72 18.81
CA PRO A 258 -1.35 -0.19 17.48
C PRO A 258 -1.52 1.34 17.41
N ALA A 259 -2.11 1.96 18.45
CA ALA A 259 -2.32 3.41 18.47
C ALA A 259 -1.02 4.18 18.68
N GLN A 260 -0.14 3.66 19.54
CA GLN A 260 1.18 4.21 19.77
C GLN A 260 2.06 4.07 18.50
N MET A 261 2.03 2.91 17.86
CA MET A 261 2.80 2.65 16.64
C MET A 261 2.27 3.50 15.48
N ALA A 262 0.95 3.64 15.31
CA ALA A 262 0.36 4.47 14.26
C ALA A 262 0.72 5.96 14.44
N ARG A 263 0.69 6.46 15.67
CA ARG A 263 1.12 7.83 15.98
C ARG A 263 2.58 8.02 15.64
N TRP A 264 3.45 7.12 16.10
CA TRP A 264 4.87 7.18 15.79
C TRP A 264 5.12 7.13 14.28
N ALA A 265 4.45 6.23 13.56
CA ALA A 265 4.57 6.11 12.11
C ALA A 265 4.14 7.38 11.38
N TYR A 266 3.07 8.02 11.84
CA TYR A 266 2.62 9.31 11.30
C TYR A 266 3.65 10.42 11.54
N GLU A 267 4.14 10.56 12.77
CA GLU A 267 5.12 11.58 13.15
C GLU A 267 6.45 11.43 12.41
N HIS A 268 6.78 10.21 11.94
CA HIS A 268 8.00 9.92 11.19
C HIS A 268 7.78 9.80 9.66
N GLY A 269 6.60 10.21 9.16
CA GLY A 269 6.34 10.30 7.72
C GLY A 269 6.08 8.96 7.02
N TYR A 270 5.71 7.91 7.75
CA TYR A 270 5.41 6.60 7.18
C TYR A 270 3.94 6.41 6.79
N TRP A 271 3.07 7.34 7.13
CA TRP A 271 1.67 7.27 6.76
C TRP A 271 1.43 7.77 5.33
N CYS A 272 0.56 7.06 4.61
CA CYS A 272 0.10 7.43 3.29
C CYS A 272 -1.43 7.54 3.29
N SER A 273 -1.94 8.73 3.00
CA SER A 273 -3.38 9.03 3.01
C SER A 273 -4.16 8.07 2.14
N LYS A 274 -5.26 7.51 2.68
CA LYS A 274 -6.16 6.55 2.01
C LYS A 274 -5.47 5.30 1.46
N SER A 275 -4.23 5.05 1.87
CA SER A 275 -3.40 3.94 1.38
C SER A 275 -2.64 3.21 2.48
N GLY A 276 -2.72 3.68 3.73
CA GLY A 276 -2.10 3.04 4.89
C GLY A 276 -0.67 3.49 5.14
N SER A 277 0.32 2.67 4.84
CA SER A 277 1.72 2.95 5.17
C SER A 277 2.64 2.81 3.97
N TYR A 278 3.67 3.66 3.91
CA TYR A 278 4.82 3.38 3.04
C TYR A 278 5.53 2.11 3.51
N HIS A 279 6.11 1.35 2.57
CA HIS A 279 6.82 0.09 2.88
C HIS A 279 8.04 0.33 3.77
N THR A 280 8.61 1.53 3.71
CA THR A 280 9.71 1.97 4.57
C THR A 280 9.37 2.01 6.05
N LEU A 281 8.08 1.94 6.42
CA LEU A 281 7.65 1.78 7.81
C LEU A 281 8.29 0.53 8.44
N ILE A 282 8.34 -0.58 7.71
CA ILE A 282 8.77 -1.86 8.30
C ILE A 282 10.23 -1.80 8.75
N PRO A 283 11.21 -1.51 7.87
CA PRO A 283 12.58 -1.36 8.32
C PRO A 283 12.79 -0.17 9.27
N GLY A 284 12.08 0.94 9.06
CA GLY A 284 12.21 2.11 9.91
C GLY A 284 11.77 1.86 11.35
N ALA A 285 10.63 1.21 11.55
CA ALA A 285 10.17 0.85 12.88
C ALA A 285 11.07 -0.20 13.53
N ALA A 286 11.48 -1.27 12.81
CA ALA A 286 12.40 -2.25 13.37
C ALA A 286 13.66 -1.59 13.93
N GLN A 287 14.30 -0.75 13.14
CA GLN A 287 15.52 -0.03 13.55
C GLN A 287 15.30 0.94 14.71
N ALA A 288 14.17 1.66 14.72
CA ALA A 288 13.86 2.61 15.80
C ALA A 288 13.71 1.92 17.17
N TRP A 289 13.32 0.65 17.18
CA TRP A 289 13.23 -0.16 18.40
C TRP A 289 14.44 -1.08 18.61
N GLY A 290 15.52 -0.89 17.83
CA GLY A 290 16.79 -1.60 18.02
C GLY A 290 16.80 -3.02 17.50
N LEU A 291 15.86 -3.38 16.63
CA LEU A 291 15.79 -4.68 15.98
C LEU A 291 16.58 -4.69 14.67
N SER A 292 17.19 -5.82 14.35
CA SER A 292 17.74 -6.05 13.02
C SER A 292 16.63 -6.27 12.01
N VAL A 293 16.85 -5.90 10.75
CA VAL A 293 15.92 -6.14 9.67
C VAL A 293 16.64 -6.45 8.37
N GLU A 294 16.21 -7.50 7.70
CA GLU A 294 16.74 -7.92 6.41
C GLU A 294 15.60 -8.15 5.43
N GLY A 295 15.77 -7.66 4.19
CA GLY A 295 14.83 -7.96 3.11
C GLY A 295 14.98 -9.37 2.58
N CYS A 296 13.85 -9.96 2.12
CA CYS A 296 13.82 -11.28 1.54
C CYS A 296 12.75 -11.34 0.43
N THR A 297 12.98 -12.12 -0.59
CA THR A 297 12.10 -12.28 -1.73
C THR A 297 11.38 -13.65 -1.72
N ALA A 298 10.33 -13.79 -2.52
CA ALA A 298 9.61 -15.05 -2.67
C ALA A 298 10.47 -16.18 -3.32
N SER A 299 11.61 -15.84 -3.91
CA SER A 299 12.57 -16.81 -4.45
C SER A 299 13.54 -17.38 -3.41
N GLU A 300 13.46 -16.90 -2.17
CA GLU A 300 14.33 -17.28 -1.06
C GLU A 300 13.56 -17.95 0.10
N PRO A 301 12.68 -18.95 -0.16
CA PRO A 301 11.77 -19.49 0.86
C PRO A 301 12.51 -20.08 2.07
N GLN A 302 13.68 -20.63 1.87
CA GLN A 302 14.46 -21.22 2.95
C GLN A 302 14.89 -20.20 3.99
N ARG A 303 15.23 -18.96 3.58
CA ARG A 303 15.57 -17.89 4.52
C ARG A 303 14.41 -17.53 5.44
N ILE A 304 13.18 -17.60 4.93
CA ILE A 304 11.97 -17.37 5.76
C ILE A 304 11.84 -18.50 6.80
N LEU A 305 11.97 -19.75 6.38
CA LEU A 305 11.87 -20.90 7.27
C LEU A 305 12.96 -20.90 8.34
N ASP A 306 14.21 -20.64 7.95
CA ASP A 306 15.36 -20.57 8.87
C ASP A 306 15.15 -19.43 9.89
N ALA A 307 14.71 -18.26 9.45
CA ALA A 307 14.43 -17.14 10.32
C ALA A 307 13.33 -17.44 11.37
N LEU A 308 12.26 -18.09 10.96
CA LEU A 308 11.18 -18.48 11.86
C LEU A 308 11.65 -19.57 12.85
N ALA A 309 12.49 -20.49 12.42
CA ALA A 309 13.10 -21.51 13.28
C ALA A 309 14.10 -20.90 14.29
N ASP A 310 14.75 -19.79 13.94
CA ASP A 310 15.62 -19.02 14.83
C ASP A 310 14.84 -18.08 15.78
N GLY A 311 13.52 -18.16 15.81
CA GLY A 311 12.68 -17.30 16.66
C GLY A 311 12.51 -15.85 16.16
N LYS A 312 12.95 -15.54 14.95
CA LYS A 312 12.69 -14.24 14.32
C LYS A 312 11.25 -14.18 13.79
N LEU A 313 10.75 -12.97 13.60
CA LEU A 313 9.45 -12.74 12.96
C LEU A 313 9.66 -12.20 11.55
N VAL A 314 8.71 -12.48 10.66
CA VAL A 314 8.79 -12.00 9.28
C VAL A 314 7.53 -11.22 8.94
N VAL A 315 7.67 -9.93 8.64
CA VAL A 315 6.56 -9.16 8.08
C VAL A 315 6.46 -9.47 6.60
N ALA A 316 5.26 -9.79 6.14
CA ALA A 316 4.99 -10.08 4.74
C ALA A 316 3.97 -9.11 4.16
N LEU A 317 4.27 -8.59 2.96
CA LEU A 317 3.39 -7.76 2.18
C LEU A 317 2.61 -8.61 1.19
N MET A 318 1.30 -8.75 1.40
CA MET A 318 0.41 -9.58 0.59
C MET A 318 -0.34 -8.76 -0.44
N THR A 319 -0.63 -9.34 -1.60
CA THR A 319 -1.55 -8.82 -2.62
C THR A 319 -2.85 -9.61 -2.62
N LYS A 320 -3.68 -9.39 -3.64
CA LYS A 320 -4.97 -10.06 -3.80
C LYS A 320 -4.85 -11.58 -3.66
N GLY A 321 -5.57 -12.13 -2.69
CA GLY A 321 -5.59 -13.55 -2.40
C GLY A 321 -6.38 -13.87 -1.12
N HIS A 322 -5.89 -14.81 -0.33
CA HIS A 322 -6.53 -15.28 0.90
C HIS A 322 -6.54 -14.23 2.02
N PHE A 323 -5.54 -13.34 2.04
CA PHE A 323 -5.37 -12.37 3.12
C PHE A 323 -6.03 -11.02 2.83
N THR A 324 -6.14 -10.66 1.56
CA THR A 324 -6.66 -9.34 1.15
C THR A 324 -7.21 -9.36 -0.27
N LYS A 325 -8.02 -8.35 -0.61
CA LYS A 325 -8.48 -8.07 -1.98
C LYS A 325 -7.59 -7.06 -2.71
N SER A 326 -6.72 -6.34 -1.97
CA SER A 326 -5.85 -5.29 -2.51
C SER A 326 -4.41 -5.48 -2.04
N GLY A 327 -4.04 -4.98 -0.88
CA GLY A 327 -2.74 -5.10 -0.23
C GLY A 327 -2.91 -5.23 1.28
N HIS A 328 -1.98 -5.94 1.96
CA HIS A 328 -2.06 -6.16 3.40
C HIS A 328 -0.74 -6.61 3.99
N PHE A 329 -0.36 -6.03 5.12
CA PHE A 329 0.74 -6.55 5.93
C PHE A 329 0.24 -7.62 6.88
N ILE A 330 0.97 -8.73 6.97
CA ILE A 330 0.78 -9.78 7.96
C ILE A 330 2.13 -10.13 8.61
N VAL A 331 2.10 -10.79 9.76
CA VAL A 331 3.32 -11.27 10.43
C VAL A 331 3.35 -12.79 10.39
N LEU A 332 4.42 -13.36 9.83
CA LEU A 332 4.72 -14.78 9.94
C LEU A 332 5.45 -14.96 11.28
N ARG A 333 4.95 -15.88 12.10
CA ARG A 333 5.35 -16.02 13.51
C ARG A 333 5.90 -17.36 13.92
N GLY A 334 5.98 -18.31 13.00
CA GLY A 334 6.53 -19.62 13.27
C GLY A 334 6.16 -20.64 12.21
N VAL A 335 6.63 -21.86 12.42
CA VAL A 335 6.35 -23.04 11.58
C VAL A 335 5.79 -24.15 12.47
N GLN A 336 4.70 -24.79 12.04
CA GLN A 336 4.11 -25.93 12.68
C GLN A 336 3.69 -26.95 11.62
N ASP A 337 4.15 -28.19 11.73
CA ASP A 337 3.84 -29.28 10.78
C ASP A 337 4.03 -28.86 9.29
N GLU A 338 5.19 -28.26 9.00
CA GLU A 338 5.57 -27.72 7.69
C GLU A 338 4.65 -26.59 7.16
N LYS A 339 3.77 -26.06 8.00
CA LYS A 339 2.88 -24.94 7.70
C LYS A 339 3.33 -23.68 8.44
N ILE A 340 2.96 -22.55 7.90
CA ILE A 340 3.27 -21.24 8.47
C ILE A 340 2.19 -20.78 9.45
N LEU A 341 2.62 -20.40 10.62
CA LEU A 341 1.80 -19.70 11.60
C LEU A 341 1.81 -18.20 11.30
N VAL A 342 0.64 -17.57 11.31
CA VAL A 342 0.46 -16.16 10.98
C VAL A 342 -0.16 -15.39 12.15
N ALA A 343 0.24 -14.14 12.32
CA ALA A 343 -0.51 -13.14 13.08
C ALA A 343 -0.99 -12.07 12.08
N ASP A 344 -2.25 -12.17 11.69
CA ASP A 344 -2.91 -11.27 10.76
C ASP A 344 -3.55 -10.12 11.54
N PRO A 345 -3.09 -8.87 11.38
CA PRO A 345 -3.58 -7.74 12.17
C PRO A 345 -5.06 -7.39 11.90
N ALA A 346 -5.67 -7.94 10.86
CA ALA A 346 -7.08 -7.71 10.54
C ALA A 346 -7.97 -8.94 10.73
N SER A 347 -7.41 -10.08 11.13
CA SER A 347 -8.23 -11.30 11.28
C SER A 347 -7.67 -12.29 12.30
N TYR A 348 -8.25 -12.27 13.49
CA TYR A 348 -7.95 -13.29 14.50
C TYR A 348 -8.22 -14.72 13.99
N ARG A 349 -9.30 -14.91 13.21
CA ARG A 349 -9.65 -16.21 12.64
C ARG A 349 -8.58 -16.72 11.66
N ARG A 350 -7.93 -15.84 10.86
CA ARG A 350 -6.82 -16.24 9.99
C ARG A 350 -5.57 -16.55 10.80
N SER A 351 -5.39 -15.87 11.92
CA SER A 351 -4.25 -16.09 12.82
C SER A 351 -4.31 -17.40 13.61
N GLN A 352 -5.49 -18.02 13.69
CA GLN A 352 -5.70 -19.34 14.32
C GLN A 352 -5.51 -20.52 13.33
N LYS A 353 -5.21 -20.24 12.06
CA LYS A 353 -5.00 -21.26 11.03
C LYS A 353 -3.52 -21.37 10.70
N VAL A 354 -3.14 -22.57 10.28
CA VAL A 354 -1.86 -22.81 9.61
C VAL A 354 -1.99 -22.63 8.10
N TRP A 355 -0.95 -22.17 7.45
CA TRP A 355 -0.96 -21.81 6.04
C TRP A 355 0.16 -22.50 5.27
N ASP A 356 -0.13 -22.95 4.05
CA ASP A 356 0.93 -23.42 3.14
C ASP A 356 1.85 -22.26 2.79
N LEU A 357 3.16 -22.46 2.90
CA LEU A 357 4.14 -21.45 2.50
C LEU A 357 3.96 -21.03 1.04
N SER A 358 3.56 -21.95 0.17
CA SER A 358 3.28 -21.66 -1.24
C SER A 358 2.18 -20.63 -1.46
N ILE A 359 1.14 -20.59 -0.61
CA ILE A 359 0.10 -19.56 -0.65
C ILE A 359 0.72 -18.19 -0.36
N ILE A 360 1.52 -18.11 0.70
CA ILE A 360 2.17 -16.87 1.13
C ILE A 360 3.14 -16.36 0.06
N LEU A 361 3.97 -17.23 -0.51
CA LEU A 361 4.93 -16.87 -1.55
C LEU A 361 4.24 -16.41 -2.85
N ASN A 362 3.16 -17.09 -3.24
CA ASN A 362 2.44 -16.77 -4.47
C ASN A 362 1.61 -15.48 -4.36
N GLU A 363 1.14 -15.15 -3.16
CA GLU A 363 0.33 -13.96 -2.89
C GLU A 363 1.16 -12.79 -2.37
N ALA A 364 2.47 -12.94 -2.22
CA ALA A 364 3.36 -11.86 -1.83
C ALA A 364 3.45 -10.80 -2.94
N SER A 365 3.55 -9.52 -2.53
CA SER A 365 3.60 -8.39 -3.45
C SER A 365 4.90 -8.40 -4.26
N ARG A 366 4.77 -8.45 -5.58
CA ARG A 366 5.91 -8.28 -6.50
C ARG A 366 6.34 -6.82 -6.65
N ARG A 367 5.58 -5.89 -6.08
CA ARG A 367 5.81 -4.44 -6.13
C ARG A 367 6.27 -3.89 -4.77
N ALA A 368 6.68 -4.75 -3.86
CA ALA A 368 7.18 -4.32 -2.57
C ALA A 368 8.47 -3.53 -2.72
N GLY A 369 8.50 -2.34 -2.12
CA GLY A 369 9.71 -1.54 -1.96
C GLY A 369 10.42 -1.82 -0.64
N ALA A 370 11.45 -1.05 -0.32
CA ALA A 370 12.17 -1.06 0.96
C ALA A 370 12.70 -2.47 1.38
N GLY A 371 13.10 -3.28 0.42
CA GLY A 371 13.64 -4.63 0.66
C GLY A 371 12.59 -5.74 0.78
N GLY A 372 11.29 -5.43 0.66
CA GLY A 372 10.22 -6.44 0.69
C GLY A 372 10.20 -7.38 -0.52
N PRO A 373 9.23 -8.29 -0.57
CA PRO A 373 7.97 -8.33 0.18
C PRO A 373 8.04 -8.96 1.56
N PHE A 374 9.15 -9.53 1.94
CA PHE A 374 9.36 -10.12 3.25
C PHE A 374 10.47 -9.38 3.99
N TRP A 375 10.23 -9.03 5.25
CA TRP A 375 11.22 -8.42 6.13
C TRP A 375 11.42 -9.33 7.33
N ILE A 376 12.61 -9.94 7.40
CA ILE A 376 13.05 -10.78 8.52
C ILE A 376 13.51 -9.87 9.64
N ILE A 377 12.93 -9.99 10.82
CA ILE A 377 13.16 -9.07 11.96
C ILE A 377 13.51 -9.89 13.22
N GLY A 378 14.61 -9.50 13.88
CA GLY A 378 15.05 -10.15 15.12
C GLY A 378 16.14 -9.41 15.86
#